data_f160a1c7570c7b2c08913fb804a42cd7
#
_entry.id   f160a1c7570c7b2c08913fb804a42cd7
#
_cell.length_a   1.000
_cell.length_b   1.000
_cell.length_c   1.000
_cell.angle_alpha   90.00
_cell.angle_beta   90.00
_cell.angle_gamma   90.00
#
_symmetry.space_group_name_H-M   'P 1'
#
loop_
_entity.id
_entity.type
_entity.pdbx_description
1 polymer ?
#
loop_
_entity_poly.entity_id
_entity_poly.type
_entity_poly.pdbx_seq_one_letter_code
_entity_poly.pdbx_strand_id
1 'polypeptide(L)'
;MRKRGLGLAALAGILLSGTALAADKIKVGVTATLEGTYTILGVDGIAGFNAAVKKYGSSAGGAELEFVIASTDATPDSAVRAVKKLIEQDKVQILLSPLSGDEGIAVKNFSTTHPELTFINSASGAQQTTFPDASPNFFRFNMDGAQWAAGLGDYAFNTKKYKKVALVGEDYSFSHTQAEGFILEFCALGGQIPTRQWVPLGTKDFASTIAALPDDVDAVYLGLGGADAVNFLNQYSQAGGKGHLIGGSIMVDQTVLSAKGDAKNAMIGTIASSGMADTWDDPGWKAFVKLYQEATPTDKRLPSPGLLATNYYDATMAMYEALNQVKGDLSNNQAKFKDALSHLTIDAPNGKIHLDENRQAIGTNFVTEVVEDGHGGLASKVVKIVQDVHQTLGYPKDVFLKIGPPSRDNPQCKKY
;
A
#
# COMPACT_ATOMS: atom_id res chain seq x y z
N MET A 1 47.66 74.84 40.32
CA MET A 1 46.62 74.66 39.27
C MET A 1 46.63 73.20 38.76
N ARG A 2 45.66 72.38 39.17
CA ARG A 2 45.59 70.94 38.95
C ARG A 2 44.77 70.71 37.67
N LYS A 3 45.35 70.01 36.62
CA LYS A 3 44.58 69.50 35.48
C LYS A 3 44.13 68.07 35.80
N ARG A 4 42.81 67.87 35.79
CA ARG A 4 42.19 66.55 35.85
C ARG A 4 42.07 65.97 34.39
N GLY A 5 42.67 64.79 34.16
CA GLY A 5 42.47 64.03 32.95
C GLY A 5 41.25 63.14 33.11
N LEU A 6 40.33 63.20 32.12
CA LEU A 6 39.25 62.23 31.95
C LEU A 6 39.75 61.02 31.18
N GLY A 7 39.65 59.82 31.78
CA GLY A 7 39.86 58.55 31.08
C GLY A 7 38.57 58.11 30.45
N LEU A 8 38.57 57.91 29.13
CA LEU A 8 37.52 57.23 28.37
C LEU A 8 37.71 55.70 28.48
N ALA A 9 36.81 55.01 29.13
CA ALA A 9 36.74 53.57 29.09
C ALA A 9 35.92 53.14 27.85
N ALA A 10 36.57 52.53 26.85
CA ALA A 10 35.92 51.94 25.72
C ALA A 10 35.38 50.54 26.09
N LEU A 11 34.08 50.38 26.20
CA LEU A 11 33.39 49.07 26.26
C LEU A 11 33.41 48.42 24.89
N ALA A 12 34.25 47.40 24.69
CA ALA A 12 34.21 46.53 23.52
C ALA A 12 33.03 45.53 23.69
N GLY A 13 31.92 45.82 23.00
CA GLY A 13 30.78 44.88 22.88
C GLY A 13 31.18 43.75 21.94
N ILE A 14 31.34 42.54 22.50
CA ILE A 14 31.47 41.30 21.68
C ILE A 14 30.08 40.96 21.13
N LEU A 15 29.85 41.27 19.86
CA LEU A 15 28.73 40.75 19.10
C LEU A 15 29.01 39.25 18.83
N LEU A 16 28.40 38.38 19.65
CA LEU A 16 28.25 36.97 19.31
C LEU A 16 27.31 36.88 18.12
N SER A 17 27.88 36.87 16.92
CA SER A 17 27.19 36.48 15.72
C SER A 17 26.88 34.98 15.83
N GLY A 18 25.71 34.65 16.33
CA GLY A 18 25.17 33.28 16.23
C GLY A 18 25.05 32.96 14.77
N THR A 19 25.98 32.17 14.23
CA THR A 19 25.77 31.48 12.95
C THR A 19 24.54 30.61 13.11
N ALA A 20 23.39 31.04 12.58
CA ALA A 20 22.29 30.16 12.36
C ALA A 20 22.83 29.02 11.48
N LEU A 21 23.08 27.85 12.07
CA LEU A 21 23.32 26.63 11.30
C LEU A 21 22.10 26.49 10.41
N ALA A 22 22.31 26.58 9.09
CA ALA A 22 21.28 26.23 8.14
C ALA A 22 20.83 24.80 8.51
N ALA A 23 19.54 24.62 8.73
CA ALA A 23 18.99 23.30 9.02
C ALA A 23 19.42 22.36 7.88
N ASP A 24 19.96 21.20 8.22
CA ASP A 24 20.33 20.20 7.21
C ASP A 24 19.07 19.88 6.40
N LYS A 25 19.23 19.80 5.06
CA LYS A 25 18.15 19.55 4.13
C LYS A 25 18.19 18.09 3.72
N ILE A 26 17.09 17.37 3.94
CA ILE A 26 16.92 15.98 3.51
C ILE A 26 15.97 15.95 2.31
N LYS A 27 16.47 15.41 1.18
CA LYS A 27 15.65 15.19 -0.01
C LYS A 27 15.05 13.80 -0.02
N VAL A 28 13.73 13.74 -0.20
CA VAL A 28 12.95 12.51 -0.25
C VAL A 28 12.33 12.34 -1.63
N GLY A 29 12.65 11.25 -2.30
CA GLY A 29 12.01 10.87 -3.56
C GLY A 29 10.73 10.10 -3.31
N VAL A 30 9.68 10.43 -4.06
CA VAL A 30 8.39 9.72 -4.01
C VAL A 30 8.05 9.25 -5.41
N THR A 31 7.82 7.95 -5.61
CA THR A 31 7.28 7.48 -6.89
C THR A 31 5.80 7.16 -6.76
N ALA A 32 5.03 7.44 -7.79
CA ALA A 32 3.61 7.08 -7.88
C ALA A 32 3.26 6.74 -9.33
N THR A 33 2.38 5.77 -9.52
CA THR A 33 1.87 5.41 -10.85
C THR A 33 0.85 6.46 -11.28
N LEU A 34 1.31 7.45 -12.06
CA LEU A 34 0.48 8.55 -12.55
C LEU A 34 0.16 8.43 -14.04
N GLU A 35 0.49 7.29 -14.64
CA GLU A 35 0.23 6.94 -16.03
C GLU A 35 -0.37 5.52 -16.12
N GLY A 36 -1.16 5.25 -17.18
CA GLY A 36 -1.73 3.92 -17.45
C GLY A 36 -2.94 3.57 -16.58
N THR A 37 -3.23 2.27 -16.48
CA THR A 37 -4.45 1.70 -15.84
C THR A 37 -4.58 2.07 -14.36
N TYR A 38 -3.47 2.23 -13.67
CA TYR A 38 -3.44 2.50 -12.24
C TYR A 38 -3.27 3.98 -11.86
N THR A 39 -3.46 4.89 -12.82
CA THR A 39 -3.35 6.34 -12.55
C THR A 39 -4.20 6.77 -11.36
N ILE A 40 -5.45 6.29 -11.26
CA ILE A 40 -6.34 6.67 -10.16
C ILE A 40 -5.82 6.19 -8.80
N LEU A 41 -5.17 5.03 -8.76
CA LEU A 41 -4.53 4.47 -7.56
C LEU A 41 -3.31 5.30 -7.15
N GLY A 42 -2.51 5.75 -8.12
CA GLY A 42 -1.38 6.65 -7.87
C GLY A 42 -1.81 8.01 -7.35
N VAL A 43 -2.89 8.58 -7.90
CA VAL A 43 -3.50 9.83 -7.42
C VAL A 43 -3.95 9.69 -5.97
N ASP A 44 -4.62 8.59 -5.63
CA ASP A 44 -5.03 8.28 -4.26
C ASP A 44 -3.82 8.16 -3.33
N GLY A 45 -2.78 7.45 -3.75
CA GLY A 45 -1.52 7.33 -3.00
C GLY A 45 -0.89 8.69 -2.69
N ILE A 46 -0.79 9.58 -3.69
CA ILE A 46 -0.26 10.95 -3.48
C ILE A 46 -1.16 11.75 -2.53
N ALA A 47 -2.48 11.58 -2.55
CA ALA A 47 -3.35 12.24 -1.60
C ALA A 47 -3.12 11.76 -0.16
N GLY A 48 -2.83 10.46 0.05
CA GLY A 48 -2.41 9.92 1.35
C GLY A 48 -1.05 10.46 1.81
N PHE A 49 -0.07 10.52 0.91
CA PHE A 49 1.22 11.17 1.16
C PHE A 49 1.04 12.64 1.58
N ASN A 50 0.22 13.41 0.87
CA ASN A 50 -0.07 14.80 1.20
C ASN A 50 -0.72 14.94 2.58
N ALA A 51 -1.58 14.01 2.98
CA ALA A 51 -2.17 13.97 4.30
C ALA A 51 -1.11 13.81 5.39
N ALA A 52 -0.14 12.92 5.19
CA ALA A 52 0.98 12.76 6.13
C ALA A 52 1.85 14.03 6.20
N VAL A 53 2.22 14.62 5.05
CA VAL A 53 2.98 15.87 5.01
C VAL A 53 2.22 17.02 5.70
N LYS A 54 0.90 17.09 5.52
CA LYS A 54 0.06 18.08 6.24
C LYS A 54 0.09 17.88 7.76
N LYS A 55 0.08 16.63 8.23
CA LYS A 55 0.12 16.30 9.66
C LYS A 55 1.46 16.60 10.30
N TYR A 56 2.55 16.18 9.66
CA TYR A 56 3.88 16.22 10.24
C TYR A 56 4.67 17.49 9.88
N GLY A 57 4.30 18.20 8.82
CA GLY A 57 4.94 19.44 8.37
C GLY A 57 6.12 19.22 7.42
N SER A 58 6.88 20.28 7.18
CA SER A 58 8.02 20.30 6.24
C SER A 58 9.38 19.99 6.91
N SER A 59 9.39 19.45 8.11
CA SER A 59 10.64 19.13 8.83
C SER A 59 10.49 17.87 9.68
N ALA A 60 11.57 17.12 9.84
CA ALA A 60 11.66 15.99 10.75
C ALA A 60 13.07 15.87 11.34
N GLY A 61 13.17 15.55 12.64
CA GLY A 61 14.44 15.39 13.32
C GLY A 61 15.33 16.65 13.33
N GLY A 62 14.75 17.83 13.10
CA GLY A 62 15.49 19.09 12.99
C GLY A 62 15.99 19.43 11.57
N ALA A 63 15.78 18.55 10.60
CA ALA A 63 16.10 18.79 9.20
C ALA A 63 14.87 19.29 8.42
N GLU A 64 15.09 20.16 7.42
CA GLU A 64 14.06 20.53 6.44
C GLU A 64 13.91 19.39 5.43
N LEU A 65 12.66 19.03 5.08
CA LEU A 65 12.36 18.03 4.07
C LEU A 65 12.00 18.66 2.74
N GLU A 66 12.62 18.18 1.66
CA GLU A 66 12.27 18.50 0.28
C GLU A 66 11.78 17.23 -0.41
N PHE A 67 10.56 17.28 -0.99
CA PHE A 67 9.96 16.13 -1.66
C PHE A 67 10.03 16.28 -3.18
N VAL A 68 10.49 15.23 -3.87
CA VAL A 68 10.54 15.17 -5.33
C VAL A 68 9.70 13.99 -5.80
N ILE A 69 8.61 14.27 -6.53
CA ILE A 69 7.69 13.25 -7.03
C ILE A 69 8.08 12.86 -8.47
N ALA A 70 8.14 11.56 -8.74
CA ALA A 70 8.37 10.99 -10.07
C ALA A 70 7.23 10.06 -10.47
N SER A 71 6.76 10.19 -11.72
CA SER A 71 5.72 9.34 -12.30
C SER A 71 6.25 7.99 -12.73
N THR A 72 5.42 6.94 -12.58
CA THR A 72 5.60 5.61 -13.17
C THR A 72 4.34 5.16 -13.89
N ASP A 73 4.40 4.00 -14.58
CA ASP A 73 3.29 3.41 -15.35
C ASP A 73 2.93 1.99 -14.89
N ALA A 74 3.29 1.60 -13.66
CA ALA A 74 3.16 0.29 -13.06
C ALA A 74 4.12 -0.79 -13.61
N THR A 75 5.04 -0.44 -14.53
CA THR A 75 6.03 -1.40 -15.06
C THR A 75 7.36 -1.34 -14.30
N PRO A 76 8.09 -2.48 -14.20
CA PRO A 76 9.42 -2.54 -13.58
C PRO A 76 10.41 -1.51 -14.12
N ASP A 77 10.47 -1.39 -15.46
CA ASP A 77 11.41 -0.50 -16.15
C ASP A 77 11.12 0.96 -15.85
N SER A 78 9.85 1.36 -15.81
CA SER A 78 9.44 2.73 -15.47
C SER A 78 9.85 3.09 -14.04
N ALA A 79 9.60 2.18 -13.08
CA ALA A 79 9.96 2.39 -11.69
C ALA A 79 11.47 2.53 -11.49
N VAL A 80 12.28 1.64 -12.11
CA VAL A 80 13.74 1.72 -12.03
C VAL A 80 14.28 3.00 -12.67
N ARG A 81 13.72 3.43 -13.82
CA ARG A 81 14.11 4.74 -14.43
C ARG A 81 13.76 5.92 -13.53
N ALA A 82 12.58 5.93 -12.92
CA ALA A 82 12.15 6.99 -12.00
C ALA A 82 13.06 7.06 -10.77
N VAL A 83 13.36 5.92 -10.14
CA VAL A 83 14.24 5.82 -8.97
C VAL A 83 15.67 6.25 -9.31
N LYS A 84 16.22 5.82 -10.46
CA LYS A 84 17.56 6.27 -10.92
C LYS A 84 17.62 7.79 -11.09
N LYS A 85 16.60 8.38 -11.74
CA LYS A 85 16.53 9.84 -11.89
C LYS A 85 16.53 10.55 -10.54
N LEU A 86 15.69 10.09 -9.60
CA LEU A 86 15.62 10.66 -8.26
C LEU A 86 16.97 10.61 -7.52
N ILE A 87 17.70 9.49 -7.64
CA ILE A 87 19.00 9.31 -6.99
C ILE A 87 20.09 10.11 -7.71
N GLU A 88 20.22 9.93 -9.03
CA GLU A 88 21.38 10.44 -9.80
C GLU A 88 21.27 11.93 -10.12
N GLN A 89 20.05 12.43 -10.41
CA GLN A 89 19.83 13.81 -10.80
C GLN A 89 19.33 14.67 -9.63
N ASP A 90 18.30 14.21 -8.94
CA ASP A 90 17.67 14.98 -7.87
C ASP A 90 18.40 14.83 -6.52
N LYS A 91 19.29 13.81 -6.38
CA LYS A 91 20.13 13.56 -5.19
C LYS A 91 19.30 13.29 -3.93
N VAL A 92 18.23 12.51 -4.06
CA VAL A 92 17.41 12.10 -2.92
C VAL A 92 18.19 11.15 -2.00
N GLN A 93 17.88 11.20 -0.72
CA GLN A 93 18.53 10.40 0.32
C GLN A 93 17.63 9.28 0.84
N ILE A 94 16.32 9.46 0.75
CA ILE A 94 15.28 8.49 1.16
C ILE A 94 14.31 8.36 -0.01
N LEU A 95 13.80 7.16 -0.24
CA LEU A 95 12.80 6.89 -1.26
C LEU A 95 11.54 6.29 -0.63
N LEU A 96 10.38 6.88 -0.93
CA LEU A 96 9.05 6.32 -0.73
C LEU A 96 8.62 5.75 -2.09
N SER A 97 8.75 4.43 -2.28
CA SER A 97 8.65 3.79 -3.61
C SER A 97 8.44 2.28 -3.47
N PRO A 98 7.74 1.62 -4.38
CA PRO A 98 6.83 2.07 -5.42
C PRO A 98 5.35 1.72 -5.14
N LEU A 99 4.50 1.66 -6.22
CA LEU A 99 3.08 1.32 -6.09
C LEU A 99 2.78 -0.14 -6.48
N SER A 100 3.08 -0.57 -7.71
CA SER A 100 2.67 -1.90 -8.20
C SER A 100 3.55 -3.03 -7.67
N GLY A 101 3.05 -4.27 -7.75
CA GLY A 101 3.78 -5.44 -7.29
C GLY A 101 5.09 -5.66 -8.04
N ASP A 102 5.06 -5.58 -9.36
CA ASP A 102 6.24 -5.80 -10.20
C ASP A 102 7.27 -4.68 -10.05
N GLU A 103 6.80 -3.42 -9.90
CA GLU A 103 7.67 -2.30 -9.53
C GLU A 103 8.37 -2.56 -8.19
N GLY A 104 7.65 -3.11 -7.19
CA GLY A 104 8.20 -3.40 -5.87
C GLY A 104 9.35 -4.39 -5.90
N ILE A 105 9.19 -5.46 -6.67
CA ILE A 105 10.26 -6.45 -6.87
C ILE A 105 11.49 -5.80 -7.53
N ALA A 106 11.27 -5.01 -8.58
CA ALA A 106 12.34 -4.36 -9.32
C ALA A 106 13.09 -3.32 -8.48
N VAL A 107 12.36 -2.46 -7.76
CA VAL A 107 12.98 -1.43 -6.88
C VAL A 107 13.68 -2.07 -5.69
N LYS A 108 13.13 -3.14 -5.09
CA LYS A 108 13.81 -3.90 -4.04
C LYS A 108 15.13 -4.50 -4.54
N ASN A 109 15.13 -5.10 -5.73
CA ASN A 109 16.36 -5.63 -6.32
C ASN A 109 17.36 -4.50 -6.61
N PHE A 110 16.90 -3.37 -7.13
CA PHE A 110 17.73 -2.19 -7.38
C PHE A 110 18.32 -1.61 -6.07
N SER A 111 17.57 -1.63 -4.97
CA SER A 111 18.01 -1.10 -3.67
C SER A 111 19.28 -1.78 -3.15
N THR A 112 19.53 -3.04 -3.51
CA THR A 112 20.73 -3.79 -3.09
C THR A 112 22.03 -3.19 -3.64
N THR A 113 21.96 -2.42 -4.73
CA THR A 113 23.09 -1.74 -5.33
C THR A 113 23.34 -0.35 -4.74
N HIS A 114 22.48 0.12 -3.84
CA HIS A 114 22.55 1.42 -3.16
C HIS A 114 22.40 1.26 -1.64
N PRO A 115 23.35 0.56 -0.98
CA PRO A 115 23.27 0.30 0.46
C PRO A 115 23.34 1.57 1.33
N GLU A 116 23.81 2.69 0.77
CA GLU A 116 23.86 4.00 1.41
C GLU A 116 22.48 4.67 1.55
N LEU A 117 21.49 4.24 0.76
CA LEU A 117 20.13 4.80 0.75
C LEU A 117 19.14 3.93 1.53
N THR A 118 18.00 4.51 1.91
CA THR A 118 16.87 3.81 2.49
C THR A 118 15.66 3.89 1.55
N PHE A 119 15.04 2.75 1.32
CA PHE A 119 13.83 2.59 0.53
C PHE A 119 12.69 2.17 1.47
N ILE A 120 11.61 2.91 1.46
CA ILE A 120 10.39 2.57 2.19
C ILE A 120 9.31 2.31 1.15
N ASN A 121 8.75 1.11 1.17
CA ASN A 121 7.70 0.72 0.24
C ASN A 121 6.45 1.58 0.43
N SER A 122 5.97 2.21 -0.64
CA SER A 122 4.77 3.04 -0.55
C SER A 122 3.49 2.20 -0.56
N ALA A 123 3.39 1.21 -1.46
CA ALA A 123 2.16 0.41 -1.58
C ALA A 123 2.35 -0.99 -2.18
N SER A 124 3.47 -1.29 -2.84
CA SER A 124 3.66 -2.60 -3.50
C SER A 124 3.30 -3.77 -2.59
N GLY A 125 2.42 -4.65 -3.08
CA GLY A 125 1.90 -5.81 -2.35
C GLY A 125 2.40 -7.17 -2.85
N ALA A 126 3.41 -7.24 -3.73
CA ALA A 126 4.00 -8.52 -4.13
C ALA A 126 4.77 -9.17 -2.96
N GLN A 127 4.59 -10.47 -2.75
CA GLN A 127 5.28 -11.23 -1.70
C GLN A 127 6.80 -11.15 -1.86
N GLN A 128 7.30 -11.30 -3.10
CA GLN A 128 8.72 -11.34 -3.42
C GLN A 128 9.46 -10.02 -3.14
N THR A 129 8.75 -8.97 -2.77
CA THR A 129 9.36 -7.72 -2.33
C THR A 129 10.13 -7.87 -1.01
N THR A 130 9.66 -8.74 -0.11
CA THR A 130 10.28 -8.96 1.22
C THR A 130 10.50 -10.43 1.57
N PHE A 131 9.94 -11.39 0.82
CA PHE A 131 10.04 -12.81 1.11
C PHE A 131 10.33 -13.61 -0.18
N PRO A 132 11.24 -14.61 -0.16
CA PRO A 132 12.12 -14.97 0.98
C PRO A 132 13.35 -14.06 1.11
N ASP A 133 13.69 -13.28 0.08
CA ASP A 133 14.95 -12.54 -0.05
C ASP A 133 14.74 -11.04 0.18
N ALA A 134 14.67 -10.62 1.45
CA ALA A 134 14.53 -9.22 1.81
C ALA A 134 15.84 -8.43 1.60
N SER A 135 15.74 -7.21 1.06
CA SER A 135 16.89 -6.29 0.98
C SER A 135 17.13 -5.59 2.33
N PRO A 136 18.38 -5.41 2.78
CA PRO A 136 18.69 -4.83 4.09
C PRO A 136 18.31 -3.35 4.25
N ASN A 137 18.07 -2.65 3.15
CA ASN A 137 17.71 -1.23 3.13
C ASN A 137 16.33 -0.96 2.52
N PHE A 138 15.47 -2.01 2.42
CA PHE A 138 14.10 -1.91 1.94
C PHE A 138 13.13 -2.28 3.07
N PHE A 139 12.20 -1.38 3.40
CA PHE A 139 11.26 -1.50 4.51
C PHE A 139 9.82 -1.42 4.00
N ARG A 140 8.93 -2.29 4.44
CA ARG A 140 7.54 -2.29 4.01
C ARG A 140 6.59 -2.18 5.19
N PHE A 141 6.03 -0.98 5.39
CA PHE A 141 5.03 -0.69 6.44
C PHE A 141 3.58 -0.95 6.00
N ASN A 142 3.39 -1.56 4.84
CA ASN A 142 2.10 -2.13 4.42
C ASN A 142 2.20 -3.64 4.32
N MET A 143 1.10 -4.32 4.55
CA MET A 143 0.99 -5.76 4.32
C MET A 143 1.15 -6.10 2.83
N ASP A 144 1.40 -7.36 2.48
CA ASP A 144 1.36 -7.82 1.09
C ASP A 144 -0.04 -8.32 0.68
N GLY A 145 -0.17 -8.68 -0.59
CA GLY A 145 -1.44 -9.13 -1.15
C GLY A 145 -2.01 -10.35 -0.44
N ALA A 146 -1.16 -11.30 -0.02
CA ALA A 146 -1.61 -12.50 0.67
C ALA A 146 -2.11 -12.18 2.09
N GLN A 147 -1.43 -11.30 2.81
CA GLN A 147 -1.87 -10.80 4.11
C GLN A 147 -3.21 -10.04 3.98
N TRP A 148 -3.41 -9.25 2.90
CA TRP A 148 -4.69 -8.57 2.66
C TRP A 148 -5.84 -9.52 2.32
N ALA A 149 -5.58 -10.80 2.03
CA ALA A 149 -6.61 -11.81 1.83
C ALA A 149 -6.95 -12.60 3.12
N ALA A 150 -6.23 -12.38 4.23
CA ALA A 150 -6.43 -13.12 5.48
C ALA A 150 -7.86 -12.98 6.01
N GLY A 151 -8.47 -14.11 6.34
CA GLY A 151 -9.84 -14.22 6.85
C GLY A 151 -10.92 -14.26 5.77
N LEU A 152 -10.60 -13.95 4.51
CA LEU A 152 -11.58 -13.93 3.40
C LEU A 152 -11.98 -15.34 2.98
N GLY A 153 -11.01 -16.27 2.88
CA GLY A 153 -11.25 -17.66 2.54
C GLY A 153 -12.11 -18.36 3.58
N ASP A 154 -11.83 -18.12 4.86
CA ASP A 154 -12.67 -18.61 5.98
C ASP A 154 -14.08 -18.04 5.91
N TYR A 155 -14.24 -16.75 5.74
CA TYR A 155 -15.54 -16.09 5.65
C TYR A 155 -16.36 -16.60 4.45
N ALA A 156 -15.73 -16.75 3.28
CA ALA A 156 -16.34 -17.30 2.09
C ALA A 156 -16.83 -18.74 2.32
N PHE A 157 -15.97 -19.61 2.91
CA PHE A 157 -16.29 -21.02 3.10
C PHE A 157 -17.24 -21.28 4.25
N ASN A 158 -16.99 -20.69 5.44
CA ASN A 158 -17.72 -21.01 6.66
C ASN A 158 -18.96 -20.12 6.88
N THR A 159 -18.95 -18.86 6.43
CA THR A 159 -20.08 -17.93 6.61
C THR A 159 -20.98 -17.88 5.39
N LYS A 160 -20.42 -17.60 4.21
CA LYS A 160 -21.18 -17.55 2.95
C LYS A 160 -21.52 -18.93 2.40
N LYS A 161 -20.85 -19.99 2.88
CA LYS A 161 -21.04 -21.39 2.47
C LYS A 161 -20.63 -21.69 1.03
N TYR A 162 -19.79 -20.83 0.43
CA TYR A 162 -19.24 -21.08 -0.89
C TYR A 162 -18.27 -22.30 -0.84
N LYS A 163 -18.38 -23.18 -1.82
CA LYS A 163 -17.56 -24.40 -1.94
C LYS A 163 -16.74 -24.44 -3.23
N LYS A 164 -17.26 -23.83 -4.28
CA LYS A 164 -16.59 -23.71 -5.58
C LYS A 164 -16.47 -22.24 -5.97
N VAL A 165 -15.27 -21.78 -6.26
CA VAL A 165 -14.99 -20.38 -6.64
C VAL A 165 -14.16 -20.37 -7.90
N ALA A 166 -14.62 -19.72 -8.98
CA ALA A 166 -13.80 -19.40 -10.13
C ALA A 166 -12.92 -18.18 -9.81
N LEU A 167 -11.72 -18.10 -10.40
CA LEU A 167 -10.82 -16.98 -10.17
C LEU A 167 -10.55 -16.24 -11.48
N VAL A 168 -10.65 -14.92 -11.47
CA VAL A 168 -10.20 -14.01 -12.52
C VAL A 168 -9.27 -12.98 -11.90
N GLY A 169 -8.07 -12.80 -12.46
CA GLY A 169 -7.10 -11.84 -11.93
C GLY A 169 -6.27 -11.20 -13.04
N GLU A 170 -5.71 -10.04 -12.76
CA GLU A 170 -4.66 -9.44 -13.58
C GLU A 170 -3.38 -10.26 -13.49
N ASP A 171 -2.69 -10.42 -14.62
CA ASP A 171 -1.55 -11.31 -14.74
C ASP A 171 -0.24 -10.64 -14.35
N TYR A 172 -0.06 -10.39 -13.05
CA TYR A 172 1.17 -9.83 -12.48
C TYR A 172 1.32 -10.21 -11.00
N SER A 173 2.49 -9.92 -10.43
CA SER A 173 2.92 -10.44 -9.12
C SER A 173 2.00 -10.12 -7.95
N PHE A 174 1.39 -8.93 -7.91
CA PHE A 174 0.46 -8.59 -6.83
C PHE A 174 -0.82 -9.43 -6.86
N SER A 175 -1.46 -9.56 -8.03
CA SER A 175 -2.69 -10.36 -8.15
C SER A 175 -2.43 -11.82 -7.85
N HIS A 176 -1.28 -12.37 -8.26
CA HIS A 176 -0.87 -13.72 -7.88
C HIS A 176 -0.70 -13.85 -6.36
N THR A 177 -0.04 -12.87 -5.72
CA THR A 177 0.14 -12.86 -4.25
C THR A 177 -1.19 -12.77 -3.52
N GLN A 178 -2.12 -11.93 -4.00
CA GLN A 178 -3.43 -11.78 -3.35
C GLN A 178 -4.28 -13.04 -3.50
N ALA A 179 -4.26 -13.64 -4.68
CA ALA A 179 -4.92 -14.93 -4.94
C ALA A 179 -4.33 -16.05 -4.05
N GLU A 180 -3.01 -16.07 -3.82
CA GLU A 180 -2.36 -17.01 -2.91
C GLU A 180 -3.01 -17.01 -1.53
N GLY A 181 -3.16 -15.84 -0.91
CA GLY A 181 -3.75 -15.74 0.43
C GLY A 181 -5.17 -16.33 0.49
N PHE A 182 -6.01 -16.00 -0.49
CA PHE A 182 -7.36 -16.57 -0.58
C PHE A 182 -7.35 -18.08 -0.82
N ILE A 183 -6.51 -18.56 -1.76
CA ILE A 183 -6.42 -19.98 -2.12
C ILE A 183 -5.95 -20.81 -0.92
N LEU A 184 -4.91 -20.37 -0.22
CA LEU A 184 -4.35 -21.10 0.92
C LEU A 184 -5.39 -21.30 2.02
N GLU A 185 -6.16 -20.27 2.36
CA GLU A 185 -7.17 -20.36 3.40
C GLU A 185 -8.41 -21.13 2.94
N PHE A 186 -8.98 -20.79 1.77
CA PHE A 186 -10.21 -21.39 1.24
C PHE A 186 -10.04 -22.88 0.95
N CYS A 187 -8.94 -23.27 0.29
CA CYS A 187 -8.70 -24.67 -0.09
C CYS A 187 -8.31 -25.55 1.10
N ALA A 188 -7.64 -24.99 2.15
CA ALA A 188 -7.37 -25.71 3.38
C ALA A 188 -8.64 -26.16 4.11
N LEU A 189 -9.75 -25.45 3.91
CA LEU A 189 -11.08 -25.76 4.45
C LEU A 189 -11.87 -26.73 3.58
N GLY A 190 -11.35 -27.13 2.42
CA GLY A 190 -12.02 -28.01 1.46
C GLY A 190 -12.73 -27.28 0.30
N GLY A 191 -12.47 -26.00 0.13
CA GLY A 191 -12.92 -25.23 -1.03
C GLY A 191 -12.25 -25.70 -2.32
N GLN A 192 -12.88 -25.45 -3.47
CA GLN A 192 -12.43 -25.84 -4.79
C GLN A 192 -12.31 -24.61 -5.69
N ILE A 193 -11.24 -24.54 -6.49
CA ILE A 193 -11.01 -23.50 -7.50
C ILE A 193 -10.87 -24.20 -8.85
N PRO A 194 -11.99 -24.45 -9.56
CA PRO A 194 -11.99 -25.22 -10.80
C PRO A 194 -11.29 -24.51 -11.96
N THR A 195 -11.29 -23.17 -11.94
CA THR A 195 -10.66 -22.38 -13.01
C THR A 195 -9.92 -21.18 -12.44
N ARG A 196 -8.81 -20.82 -13.08
CA ARG A 196 -8.06 -19.58 -12.88
C ARG A 196 -7.85 -18.95 -14.25
N GLN A 197 -8.33 -17.73 -14.40
CA GLN A 197 -8.14 -16.95 -15.62
C GLN A 197 -7.32 -15.73 -15.30
N TRP A 198 -6.27 -15.51 -16.08
CA TRP A 198 -5.38 -14.38 -15.91
C TRP A 198 -5.43 -13.52 -17.16
N VAL A 199 -5.66 -12.23 -16.98
CA VAL A 199 -5.77 -11.24 -18.06
C VAL A 199 -4.64 -10.22 -17.97
N PRO A 200 -4.11 -9.73 -19.09
CA PRO A 200 -3.12 -8.66 -19.07
C PRO A 200 -3.64 -7.42 -18.34
N LEU A 201 -2.76 -6.74 -17.61
CA LEU A 201 -3.07 -5.44 -17.02
C LEU A 201 -3.46 -4.45 -18.13
N GLY A 202 -4.56 -3.72 -17.95
CA GLY A 202 -5.12 -2.80 -18.95
C GLY A 202 -6.10 -3.46 -19.92
N THR A 203 -6.61 -4.65 -19.60
CA THR A 203 -7.64 -5.35 -20.37
C THR A 203 -8.94 -4.53 -20.40
N LYS A 204 -9.46 -4.28 -21.61
CA LYS A 204 -10.70 -3.51 -21.81
C LYS A 204 -11.89 -4.39 -22.16
N ASP A 205 -11.64 -5.56 -22.75
CA ASP A 205 -12.67 -6.50 -23.18
C ASP A 205 -12.54 -7.80 -22.39
N PHE A 206 -13.56 -8.10 -21.60
CA PHE A 206 -13.66 -9.28 -20.74
C PHE A 206 -14.69 -10.30 -21.27
N ALA A 207 -15.27 -10.10 -22.44
CA ALA A 207 -16.34 -10.96 -22.94
C ALA A 207 -15.94 -12.44 -23.01
N SER A 208 -14.75 -12.76 -23.50
CA SER A 208 -14.24 -14.13 -23.54
C SER A 208 -13.97 -14.72 -22.16
N THR A 209 -13.44 -13.90 -21.24
CA THR A 209 -13.18 -14.28 -19.85
C THR A 209 -14.48 -14.59 -19.12
N ILE A 210 -15.50 -13.75 -19.31
CA ILE A 210 -16.83 -13.94 -18.70
C ILE A 210 -17.53 -15.17 -19.27
N ALA A 211 -17.48 -15.35 -20.59
CA ALA A 211 -18.09 -16.50 -21.27
C ALA A 211 -17.45 -17.85 -20.88
N ALA A 212 -16.20 -17.85 -20.43
CA ALA A 212 -15.47 -19.04 -19.98
C ALA A 212 -15.64 -19.35 -18.48
N LEU A 213 -16.42 -18.54 -17.74
CA LEU A 213 -16.72 -18.84 -16.34
C LEU A 213 -17.64 -20.07 -16.25
N PRO A 214 -17.36 -21.04 -15.36
CA PRO A 214 -18.23 -22.19 -15.17
C PRO A 214 -19.58 -21.77 -14.54
N ASP A 215 -20.67 -22.40 -15.01
CA ASP A 215 -22.01 -22.15 -14.49
C ASP A 215 -22.25 -22.75 -13.10
N ASP A 216 -21.42 -23.71 -12.66
CA ASP A 216 -21.57 -24.48 -11.41
C ASP A 216 -20.69 -23.98 -10.26
N VAL A 217 -20.30 -22.71 -10.28
CA VAL A 217 -19.54 -22.06 -9.18
C VAL A 217 -20.46 -21.24 -8.29
N ASP A 218 -20.15 -21.21 -7.01
CA ASP A 218 -20.91 -20.41 -6.02
C ASP A 218 -20.55 -18.92 -6.10
N ALA A 219 -19.29 -18.62 -6.48
CA ALA A 219 -18.80 -17.25 -6.58
C ALA A 219 -17.64 -17.13 -7.58
N VAL A 220 -17.33 -15.89 -7.97
CA VAL A 220 -16.16 -15.51 -8.77
C VAL A 220 -15.27 -14.60 -7.92
N TYR A 221 -14.02 -15.04 -7.70
CA TYR A 221 -12.99 -14.20 -7.08
C TYR A 221 -12.38 -13.29 -8.14
N LEU A 222 -12.30 -12.00 -7.83
CA LEU A 222 -11.80 -10.95 -8.71
C LEU A 222 -10.52 -10.31 -8.12
N GLY A 223 -9.37 -10.67 -8.66
CA GLY A 223 -8.08 -10.00 -8.42
C GLY A 223 -7.84 -8.89 -9.45
N LEU A 224 -8.78 -7.96 -9.58
CA LEU A 224 -8.76 -6.85 -10.53
C LEU A 224 -8.74 -5.51 -9.79
N GLY A 225 -8.25 -4.45 -10.44
CA GLY A 225 -8.22 -3.11 -9.87
C GLY A 225 -8.46 -1.99 -10.87
N GLY A 226 -8.62 -0.76 -10.36
CA GLY A 226 -8.72 0.44 -11.18
C GLY A 226 -9.75 0.34 -12.31
N ALA A 227 -9.35 0.70 -13.54
CA ALA A 227 -10.22 0.66 -14.70
C ALA A 227 -10.61 -0.76 -15.13
N ASP A 228 -9.74 -1.75 -14.93
CA ASP A 228 -10.00 -3.13 -15.32
C ASP A 228 -11.15 -3.73 -14.51
N ALA A 229 -11.19 -3.46 -13.20
CA ALA A 229 -12.29 -3.86 -12.33
C ALA A 229 -13.63 -3.29 -12.78
N VAL A 230 -13.68 -2.00 -13.08
CA VAL A 230 -14.91 -1.33 -13.55
C VAL A 230 -15.37 -1.88 -14.90
N ASN A 231 -14.43 -2.12 -15.82
CA ASN A 231 -14.73 -2.72 -17.13
C ASN A 231 -15.31 -4.13 -17.00
N PHE A 232 -14.68 -4.97 -16.15
CA PHE A 232 -15.18 -6.31 -15.87
C PHE A 232 -16.61 -6.27 -15.30
N LEU A 233 -16.85 -5.47 -14.27
CA LEU A 233 -18.15 -5.39 -13.58
C LEU A 233 -19.28 -4.95 -14.52
N ASN A 234 -19.02 -3.96 -15.38
CA ASN A 234 -19.98 -3.53 -16.40
C ASN A 234 -20.32 -4.66 -17.38
N GLN A 235 -19.32 -5.31 -17.93
CA GLN A 235 -19.51 -6.39 -18.90
C GLN A 235 -20.12 -7.65 -18.26
N TYR A 236 -19.74 -7.97 -17.00
CA TYR A 236 -20.33 -9.07 -16.25
C TYR A 236 -21.82 -8.85 -16.00
N SER A 237 -22.22 -7.64 -15.61
CA SER A 237 -23.62 -7.28 -15.47
C SER A 237 -24.38 -7.35 -16.79
N GLN A 238 -23.83 -6.80 -17.86
CA GLN A 238 -24.43 -6.81 -19.20
C GLN A 238 -24.57 -8.23 -19.79
N ALA A 239 -23.64 -9.12 -19.46
CA ALA A 239 -23.72 -10.54 -19.84
C ALA A 239 -24.73 -11.34 -19.01
N GLY A 240 -25.42 -10.69 -18.04
CA GLY A 240 -26.37 -11.35 -17.15
C GLY A 240 -25.71 -12.22 -16.08
N GLY A 241 -24.48 -11.90 -15.68
CA GLY A 241 -23.75 -12.58 -14.61
C GLY A 241 -24.55 -12.64 -13.31
N LYS A 242 -24.77 -13.86 -12.80
CA LYS A 242 -25.64 -14.12 -11.64
C LYS A 242 -24.89 -14.66 -10.42
N GLY A 243 -23.59 -14.96 -10.58
CA GLY A 243 -22.78 -15.48 -9.48
C GLY A 243 -22.45 -14.41 -8.45
N HIS A 244 -22.26 -14.83 -7.19
CA HIS A 244 -21.72 -13.95 -6.16
C HIS A 244 -20.28 -13.55 -6.51
N LEU A 245 -19.88 -12.35 -6.08
CA LEU A 245 -18.52 -11.88 -6.29
C LEU A 245 -17.74 -11.90 -4.96
N ILE A 246 -16.46 -12.19 -5.07
CA ILE A 246 -15.47 -12.07 -4.02
C ILE A 246 -14.40 -11.12 -4.55
N GLY A 247 -14.15 -10.01 -3.86
CA GLY A 247 -13.18 -9.00 -4.27
C GLY A 247 -11.84 -9.17 -3.59
N GLY A 248 -10.77 -8.90 -4.34
CA GLY A 248 -9.48 -8.60 -3.77
C GLY A 248 -9.45 -7.22 -3.09
N SER A 249 -8.31 -6.83 -2.52
CA SER A 249 -8.19 -5.64 -1.66
C SER A 249 -8.51 -4.32 -2.37
N ILE A 250 -8.20 -4.20 -3.65
CA ILE A 250 -8.47 -3.00 -4.46
C ILE A 250 -9.82 -3.04 -5.19
N MET A 251 -10.57 -4.14 -5.08
CA MET A 251 -11.94 -4.22 -5.60
C MET A 251 -12.96 -3.46 -4.74
N VAL A 252 -12.63 -3.15 -3.50
CA VAL A 252 -13.53 -2.54 -2.52
C VAL A 252 -12.99 -1.25 -1.94
N ASP A 253 -12.06 -0.61 -2.63
CA ASP A 253 -11.68 0.75 -2.32
C ASP A 253 -12.51 1.77 -3.13
N GLN A 254 -12.34 3.04 -2.83
CA GLN A 254 -13.12 4.12 -3.46
C GLN A 254 -12.93 4.23 -4.97
N THR A 255 -11.88 3.62 -5.55
CA THR A 255 -11.68 3.60 -7.01
C THR A 255 -12.77 2.80 -7.72
N VAL A 256 -13.26 1.73 -7.10
CA VAL A 256 -14.33 0.86 -7.62
C VAL A 256 -15.68 1.17 -6.98
N LEU A 257 -15.74 1.44 -5.66
CA LEU A 257 -16.98 1.77 -4.96
C LEU A 257 -17.64 3.06 -5.47
N SER A 258 -16.86 3.98 -6.06
CA SER A 258 -17.39 5.19 -6.73
C SER A 258 -17.97 4.91 -8.12
N ALA A 259 -17.88 3.69 -8.65
CA ALA A 259 -18.47 3.32 -9.94
C ALA A 259 -20.00 3.49 -9.91
N LYS A 260 -20.56 3.73 -11.10
CA LYS A 260 -21.99 4.00 -11.28
C LYS A 260 -22.61 2.97 -12.24
N GLY A 261 -23.92 2.96 -12.32
CA GLY A 261 -24.67 2.11 -13.25
C GLY A 261 -24.47 0.62 -12.96
N ASP A 262 -24.25 -0.18 -14.00
CA ASP A 262 -24.19 -1.63 -13.94
C ASP A 262 -23.06 -2.14 -13.05
N ALA A 263 -21.89 -1.52 -13.08
CA ALA A 263 -20.76 -1.86 -12.22
C ALA A 263 -21.12 -1.70 -10.72
N LYS A 264 -21.81 -0.60 -10.36
CA LYS A 264 -22.29 -0.39 -9.00
C LYS A 264 -23.23 -1.52 -8.55
N ASN A 265 -24.22 -1.85 -9.39
CA ASN A 265 -25.22 -2.87 -9.06
C ASN A 265 -24.58 -4.26 -8.90
N ALA A 266 -23.57 -4.59 -9.71
CA ALA A 266 -22.85 -5.86 -9.62
C ALA A 266 -22.04 -6.00 -8.33
N MET A 267 -21.66 -4.89 -7.70
CA MET A 267 -20.86 -4.90 -6.47
C MET A 267 -21.63 -5.20 -5.20
N ILE A 268 -22.95 -4.94 -5.16
CA ILE A 268 -23.75 -5.11 -3.93
C ILE A 268 -23.71 -6.58 -3.47
N GLY A 269 -23.37 -6.81 -2.21
CA GLY A 269 -23.21 -8.16 -1.63
C GLY A 269 -21.84 -8.81 -1.89
N THR A 270 -20.93 -8.16 -2.64
CA THR A 270 -19.55 -8.64 -2.81
C THR A 270 -18.86 -8.68 -1.45
N ILE A 271 -18.29 -9.83 -1.10
CA ILE A 271 -17.38 -9.94 0.04
C ILE A 271 -15.95 -9.67 -0.42
N ALA A 272 -15.15 -9.03 0.41
CA ALA A 272 -13.76 -8.73 0.09
C ALA A 272 -12.92 -8.58 1.36
N SER A 273 -11.61 -8.38 1.19
CA SER A 273 -10.75 -8.04 2.32
C SER A 273 -9.62 -7.10 1.91
N SER A 274 -9.24 -6.24 2.84
CA SER A 274 -8.23 -5.20 2.60
C SER A 274 -7.55 -4.79 3.91
N GLY A 275 -6.38 -4.19 3.81
CA GLY A 275 -5.70 -3.56 4.95
C GLY A 275 -6.39 -2.32 5.50
N MET A 276 -7.54 -1.95 4.98
CA MET A 276 -8.37 -0.83 5.44
C MET A 276 -9.86 -1.10 5.20
N ALA A 277 -10.73 -0.36 5.87
CA ALA A 277 -12.16 -0.37 5.60
C ALA A 277 -12.78 1.00 5.86
N ASP A 278 -13.50 1.53 4.88
CA ASP A 278 -14.15 2.85 4.94
C ASP A 278 -15.09 3.02 6.14
N THR A 279 -15.79 1.96 6.51
CA THR A 279 -16.77 1.97 7.58
C THR A 279 -16.23 1.60 8.95
N TRP A 280 -14.89 1.51 9.08
CA TRP A 280 -14.30 1.21 10.37
C TRP A 280 -14.56 2.35 11.37
N ASP A 281 -15.26 2.01 12.46
CA ASP A 281 -15.67 2.96 13.50
C ASP A 281 -14.54 3.19 14.50
N ASP A 282 -13.41 3.73 14.03
CA ASP A 282 -12.24 4.06 14.83
C ASP A 282 -11.93 5.57 14.76
N PRO A 283 -11.61 6.21 15.90
CA PRO A 283 -11.27 7.63 15.92
C PRO A 283 -10.05 7.99 15.07
N GLY A 284 -9.02 7.13 15.01
CA GLY A 284 -7.81 7.33 14.21
C GLY A 284 -8.13 7.29 12.72
N TRP A 285 -8.94 6.31 12.28
CA TRP A 285 -9.43 6.23 10.91
C TRP A 285 -10.22 7.48 10.50
N LYS A 286 -11.19 7.89 11.33
CA LYS A 286 -12.00 9.09 11.06
C LYS A 286 -11.16 10.37 10.99
N ALA A 287 -10.16 10.49 11.86
CA ALA A 287 -9.22 11.61 11.83
C ALA A 287 -8.38 11.60 10.53
N PHE A 288 -7.95 10.43 10.05
CA PHE A 288 -7.23 10.29 8.80
C PHE A 288 -8.11 10.64 7.59
N VAL A 289 -9.34 10.17 7.53
CA VAL A 289 -10.30 10.54 6.47
C VAL A 289 -10.45 12.07 6.37
N LYS A 290 -10.66 12.74 7.50
CA LYS A 290 -10.73 14.20 7.56
C LYS A 290 -9.45 14.86 7.06
N LEU A 291 -8.30 14.40 7.52
CA LEU A 291 -6.98 14.93 7.13
C LEU A 291 -6.72 14.76 5.64
N TYR A 292 -7.03 13.59 5.07
CA TYR A 292 -6.95 13.29 3.65
C TYR A 292 -7.79 14.26 2.82
N GLN A 293 -9.04 14.51 3.24
CA GLN A 293 -9.94 15.43 2.59
C GLN A 293 -9.47 16.88 2.65
N GLU A 294 -8.83 17.29 3.73
CA GLU A 294 -8.29 18.63 3.92
C GLU A 294 -6.93 18.87 3.25
N ALA A 295 -6.15 17.81 3.02
CA ALA A 295 -4.80 17.91 2.48
C ALA A 295 -4.77 18.04 0.96
N THR A 296 -5.79 17.52 0.27
CA THR A 296 -5.83 17.45 -1.20
C THR A 296 -7.15 17.98 -1.72
N PRO A 297 -7.16 18.85 -2.76
CA PRO A 297 -8.37 19.35 -3.40
C PRO A 297 -9.28 18.21 -3.90
N THR A 298 -10.59 18.44 -3.91
CA THR A 298 -11.60 17.41 -4.23
C THR A 298 -11.47 16.85 -5.65
N ASP A 299 -10.99 17.62 -6.60
CA ASP A 299 -10.73 17.19 -7.99
C ASP A 299 -9.45 16.35 -8.16
N LYS A 300 -8.64 16.23 -7.09
CA LYS A 300 -7.35 15.50 -7.07
C LYS A 300 -7.31 14.39 -6.03
N ARG A 301 -8.44 13.92 -5.54
CA ARG A 301 -8.57 12.84 -4.59
C ARG A 301 -9.89 12.08 -4.75
N LEU A 302 -9.95 10.91 -4.15
CA LEU A 302 -11.20 10.17 -4.00
C LEU A 302 -12.08 10.80 -2.88
N PRO A 303 -13.37 10.45 -2.79
CA PRO A 303 -14.24 10.91 -1.70
C PRO A 303 -13.72 10.56 -0.30
N SER A 304 -13.14 9.37 -0.15
CA SER A 304 -12.50 8.84 1.05
C SER A 304 -11.17 8.17 0.66
N PRO A 305 -10.18 8.06 1.58
CA PRO A 305 -8.92 7.39 1.28
C PRO A 305 -9.14 5.92 0.91
N GLY A 306 -8.52 5.47 -0.17
CA GLY A 306 -8.44 4.06 -0.53
C GLY A 306 -7.25 3.36 0.13
N LEU A 307 -7.02 2.10 -0.27
CA LEU A 307 -5.90 1.31 0.22
C LEU A 307 -4.55 1.99 -0.06
N LEU A 308 -4.41 2.59 -1.25
CA LEU A 308 -3.15 3.21 -1.67
C LEU A 308 -2.86 4.48 -0.85
N ALA A 309 -3.88 5.31 -0.59
CA ALA A 309 -3.74 6.48 0.28
C ALA A 309 -3.29 6.07 1.69
N THR A 310 -3.87 5.01 2.24
CA THR A 310 -3.53 4.49 3.56
C THR A 310 -2.06 4.04 3.60
N ASN A 311 -1.63 3.24 2.62
CA ASN A 311 -0.27 2.72 2.55
C ASN A 311 0.79 3.82 2.37
N TYR A 312 0.55 4.81 1.51
CA TYR A 312 1.46 5.96 1.33
C TYR A 312 1.53 6.81 2.59
N TYR A 313 0.40 6.97 3.28
CA TYR A 313 0.37 7.67 4.56
C TYR A 313 1.19 6.94 5.61
N ASP A 314 1.03 5.62 5.76
CA ASP A 314 1.73 4.79 6.73
C ASP A 314 3.25 4.78 6.49
N ALA A 315 3.67 4.62 5.23
CA ALA A 315 5.08 4.70 4.83
C ALA A 315 5.70 6.07 5.13
N THR A 316 4.96 7.15 4.86
CA THR A 316 5.39 8.51 5.13
C THR A 316 5.46 8.78 6.61
N MET A 317 4.46 8.35 7.40
CA MET A 317 4.43 8.42 8.85
C MET A 317 5.66 7.72 9.46
N ALA A 318 5.96 6.50 9.03
CA ALA A 318 7.12 5.73 9.49
C ALA A 318 8.43 6.48 9.22
N MET A 319 8.58 7.09 8.04
CA MET A 319 9.74 7.94 7.72
C MET A 319 9.88 9.11 8.71
N TYR A 320 8.79 9.86 8.96
CA TYR A 320 8.84 10.99 9.88
C TYR A 320 9.20 10.58 11.30
N GLU A 321 8.59 9.51 11.80
CA GLU A 321 8.82 9.04 13.16
C GLU A 321 10.24 8.54 13.35
N ALA A 322 10.77 7.77 12.39
CA ALA A 322 12.15 7.31 12.44
C ALA A 322 13.17 8.47 12.32
N LEU A 323 12.94 9.45 11.44
CA LEU A 323 13.78 10.65 11.33
C LEU A 323 13.79 11.44 12.64
N ASN A 324 12.64 11.58 13.31
CA ASN A 324 12.56 12.26 14.60
C ASN A 324 13.33 11.50 15.68
N GLN A 325 13.26 10.17 15.73
CA GLN A 325 14.02 9.35 16.70
C GLN A 325 15.53 9.53 16.54
N VAL A 326 16.03 9.57 15.30
CA VAL A 326 17.46 9.72 15.01
C VAL A 326 17.90 11.18 14.89
N LYS A 327 17.00 12.14 15.12
CA LYS A 327 17.28 13.59 15.01
C LYS A 327 17.86 13.98 13.65
N GLY A 328 17.33 13.39 12.57
CA GLY A 328 17.79 13.64 11.19
C GLY A 328 19.15 13.04 10.83
N ASP A 329 19.77 12.21 11.69
CA ASP A 329 21.09 11.61 11.42
C ASP A 329 21.02 10.53 10.36
N LEU A 330 21.42 10.88 9.14
CA LEU A 330 21.56 9.97 7.98
C LEU A 330 23.03 9.58 7.72
N SER A 331 23.92 9.76 8.66
CA SER A 331 25.33 9.37 8.54
C SER A 331 25.52 7.84 8.48
N ASN A 332 26.74 7.41 8.12
CA ASN A 332 27.14 6.00 8.12
C ASN A 332 26.15 5.10 7.34
N ASN A 333 25.91 5.43 6.07
CA ASN A 333 24.95 4.72 5.22
C ASN A 333 23.55 4.62 5.87
N GLN A 334 23.15 5.65 6.60
CA GLN A 334 21.85 5.75 7.30
C GLN A 334 21.62 4.63 8.33
N ALA A 335 22.68 4.11 8.95
CA ALA A 335 22.60 2.94 9.83
C ALA A 335 21.63 3.14 10.99
N LYS A 336 21.66 4.31 11.66
CA LYS A 336 20.73 4.62 12.75
C LYS A 336 19.28 4.73 12.29
N PHE A 337 19.06 5.34 11.10
CA PHE A 337 17.72 5.50 10.53
C PHE A 337 17.12 4.15 10.14
N LYS A 338 17.90 3.26 9.52
CA LYS A 338 17.48 1.89 9.18
C LYS A 338 17.20 1.07 10.44
N ASP A 339 18.02 1.22 11.48
CA ASP A 339 17.78 0.56 12.78
C ASP A 339 16.49 1.06 13.43
N ALA A 340 16.25 2.38 13.44
CA ALA A 340 15.03 2.96 13.95
C ALA A 340 13.79 2.43 13.20
N LEU A 341 13.83 2.38 11.84
CA LEU A 341 12.75 1.79 11.04
C LEU A 341 12.50 0.33 11.37
N SER A 342 13.57 -0.47 11.59
CA SER A 342 13.44 -1.91 11.88
C SER A 342 12.71 -2.21 13.20
N HIS A 343 12.79 -1.30 14.16
CA HIS A 343 12.21 -1.47 15.50
C HIS A 343 10.98 -0.57 15.74
N LEU A 344 10.56 0.16 14.71
CA LEU A 344 9.44 1.08 14.82
C LEU A 344 8.11 0.32 14.91
N THR A 345 7.26 0.77 15.82
CA THR A 345 5.83 0.47 15.83
C THR A 345 5.08 1.77 15.61
N ILE A 346 4.27 1.85 14.56
CA ILE A 346 3.44 3.02 14.26
C ILE A 346 1.98 2.78 14.67
N ASP A 347 1.34 3.82 15.18
CA ASP A 347 -0.11 3.86 15.38
C ASP A 347 -0.77 4.41 14.11
N ALA A 348 -0.88 3.53 13.11
CA ALA A 348 -1.45 3.86 11.80
C ALA A 348 -2.98 3.98 11.85
N PRO A 349 -3.61 4.68 10.89
CA PRO A 349 -5.06 4.83 10.83
C PRO A 349 -5.82 3.51 10.76
N ASN A 350 -5.21 2.47 10.19
CA ASN A 350 -5.75 1.12 10.02
C ASN A 350 -5.32 0.14 11.12
N GLY A 351 -4.70 0.63 12.20
CA GLY A 351 -4.24 -0.15 13.35
C GLY A 351 -2.74 -0.06 13.58
N LYS A 352 -2.26 -0.78 14.59
CA LYS A 352 -0.81 -0.84 14.86
C LYS A 352 -0.09 -1.63 13.78
N ILE A 353 1.07 -1.11 13.36
CA ILE A 353 1.97 -1.76 12.41
C ILE A 353 3.37 -1.82 13.01
N HIS A 354 3.98 -2.98 12.96
CA HIS A 354 5.40 -3.20 13.25
C HIS A 354 5.99 -4.15 12.20
N LEU A 355 7.32 -4.24 12.16
CA LEU A 355 8.00 -5.04 11.14
C LEU A 355 8.50 -6.38 11.72
N ASP A 356 8.46 -7.43 10.90
CA ASP A 356 9.12 -8.70 11.17
C ASP A 356 10.63 -8.67 10.82
N GLU A 357 11.30 -9.81 10.94
CA GLU A 357 12.72 -9.97 10.62
C GLU A 357 13.07 -9.70 9.14
N ASN A 358 12.10 -9.78 8.25
CA ASN A 358 12.23 -9.46 6.82
C ASN A 358 11.94 -7.99 6.51
N ARG A 359 11.68 -7.18 7.54
CA ARG A 359 11.22 -5.77 7.41
C ARG A 359 9.87 -5.67 6.71
N GLN A 360 9.02 -6.68 6.91
CA GLN A 360 7.66 -6.77 6.42
C GLN A 360 6.67 -6.40 7.53
N ALA A 361 5.64 -5.63 7.19
CA ALA A 361 4.59 -5.27 8.13
C ALA A 361 3.82 -6.47 8.66
N ILE A 362 3.57 -6.45 9.96
CA ILE A 362 2.53 -7.19 10.65
C ILE A 362 1.46 -6.17 11.02
N GLY A 363 0.21 -6.42 10.63
CA GLY A 363 -0.87 -5.43 10.78
C GLY A 363 -2.26 -6.07 10.83
N THR A 364 -3.27 -5.21 10.72
CA THR A 364 -4.69 -5.60 10.79
C THR A 364 -5.30 -5.71 9.39
N ASN A 365 -6.06 -6.77 9.13
CA ASN A 365 -6.84 -6.96 7.93
C ASN A 365 -8.34 -6.94 8.21
N PHE A 366 -9.13 -6.42 7.27
CA PHE A 366 -10.58 -6.27 7.39
C PHE A 366 -11.27 -7.10 6.32
N VAL A 367 -12.14 -8.01 6.71
CA VAL A 367 -13.09 -8.63 5.79
C VAL A 367 -14.35 -7.78 5.77
N THR A 368 -14.82 -7.46 4.58
CA THR A 368 -15.93 -6.53 4.36
C THR A 368 -17.00 -7.13 3.45
N GLU A 369 -18.19 -6.56 3.49
CA GLU A 369 -19.27 -6.82 2.53
C GLU A 369 -19.74 -5.49 1.96
N VAL A 370 -19.86 -5.40 0.64
CA VAL A 370 -20.31 -4.19 -0.04
C VAL A 370 -21.82 -4.03 0.15
N VAL A 371 -22.20 -2.89 0.68
CA VAL A 371 -23.60 -2.51 0.94
C VAL A 371 -23.90 -1.13 0.36
N GLU A 372 -25.17 -0.79 0.21
CA GLU A 372 -25.55 0.60 -0.06
C GLU A 372 -25.29 1.48 1.17
N ASP A 373 -24.77 2.70 0.94
CA ASP A 373 -24.41 3.66 1.99
C ASP A 373 -25.61 4.48 2.51
N GLY A 374 -26.82 4.25 1.97
CA GLY A 374 -28.02 5.01 2.28
C GLY A 374 -28.12 6.38 1.60
N HIS A 375 -27.10 6.80 0.86
CA HIS A 375 -27.03 8.07 0.13
C HIS A 375 -26.92 7.89 -1.39
N GLY A 376 -27.15 6.66 -1.85
CA GLY A 376 -27.07 6.30 -3.27
C GLY A 376 -25.65 5.89 -3.74
N GLY A 377 -24.71 5.73 -2.84
CA GLY A 377 -23.37 5.19 -3.04
C GLY A 377 -23.22 3.77 -2.50
N LEU A 378 -21.99 3.27 -2.47
CA LEU A 378 -21.59 2.00 -1.88
C LEU A 378 -20.59 2.22 -0.74
N ALA A 379 -20.64 1.33 0.25
CA ALA A 379 -19.67 1.27 1.33
C ALA A 379 -19.22 -0.18 1.58
N SER A 380 -17.99 -0.36 2.02
CA SER A 380 -17.45 -1.66 2.45
C SER A 380 -17.68 -1.84 3.95
N LYS A 381 -18.76 -2.53 4.32
CA LYS A 381 -19.11 -2.78 5.72
C LYS A 381 -18.21 -3.86 6.32
N VAL A 382 -17.55 -3.55 7.43
CA VAL A 382 -16.72 -4.50 8.18
C VAL A 382 -17.59 -5.64 8.74
N VAL A 383 -17.20 -6.88 8.45
CA VAL A 383 -17.87 -8.11 8.94
C VAL A 383 -16.93 -8.97 9.78
N LYS A 384 -15.61 -8.84 9.61
CA LYS A 384 -14.60 -9.53 10.42
C LYS A 384 -13.31 -8.71 10.43
N ILE A 385 -12.60 -8.71 11.55
CA ILE A 385 -11.28 -8.11 11.70
C ILE A 385 -10.29 -9.22 12.03
N VAL A 386 -9.16 -9.25 11.36
CA VAL A 386 -8.05 -10.18 11.59
C VAL A 386 -6.84 -9.37 12.02
N GLN A 387 -6.42 -9.53 13.26
CA GLN A 387 -5.28 -8.82 13.83
C GLN A 387 -3.98 -9.62 13.66
N ASP A 388 -2.84 -8.93 13.75
CA ASP A 388 -1.49 -9.52 13.76
C ASP A 388 -1.25 -10.47 12.58
N VAL A 389 -1.62 -10.03 11.37
CA VAL A 389 -1.47 -10.83 10.17
C VAL A 389 -0.01 -10.86 9.74
N HIS A 390 0.61 -12.03 9.86
CA HIS A 390 1.98 -12.29 9.42
C HIS A 390 2.03 -12.67 7.93
N GLN A 391 3.18 -12.44 7.28
CA GLN A 391 3.38 -12.75 5.85
C GLN A 391 3.20 -14.25 5.54
N THR A 392 3.51 -15.13 6.48
CA THR A 392 3.33 -16.59 6.32
C THR A 392 1.89 -17.05 6.56
N LEU A 393 0.94 -16.18 6.86
CA LEU A 393 -0.48 -16.50 7.12
C LEU A 393 -0.68 -17.58 8.20
N GLY A 394 0.22 -17.63 9.18
CA GLY A 394 0.19 -18.62 10.25
C GLY A 394 0.80 -19.98 9.90
N TYR A 395 1.27 -20.20 8.68
CA TYR A 395 2.04 -21.39 8.35
C TYR A 395 3.44 -21.32 8.98
N PRO A 396 4.02 -22.49 9.41
CA PRO A 396 5.43 -22.54 9.73
C PRO A 396 6.29 -22.09 8.54
N LYS A 397 7.35 -21.33 8.80
CA LYS A 397 8.19 -20.72 7.75
C LYS A 397 8.72 -21.72 6.73
N ASP A 398 9.12 -22.91 7.19
CA ASP A 398 9.62 -23.99 6.31
C ASP A 398 8.52 -24.61 5.43
N VAL A 399 7.28 -24.63 5.89
CA VAL A 399 6.11 -25.05 5.09
C VAL A 399 5.80 -23.99 4.05
N PHE A 400 5.76 -22.73 4.47
CA PHE A 400 5.47 -21.59 3.57
C PHE A 400 6.53 -21.47 2.45
N LEU A 401 7.81 -21.66 2.78
CA LEU A 401 8.89 -21.72 1.79
C LEU A 401 8.70 -22.85 0.75
N LYS A 402 8.17 -24.00 1.16
CA LYS A 402 7.92 -25.13 0.25
C LYS A 402 6.71 -24.92 -0.65
N ILE A 403 5.79 -24.02 -0.30
CA ILE A 403 4.70 -23.61 -1.21
C ILE A 403 5.31 -22.94 -2.45
N GLY A 404 6.36 -22.15 -2.26
CA GLY A 404 7.08 -21.45 -3.30
C GLY A 404 6.40 -20.12 -3.70
N PRO A 405 6.99 -19.35 -4.61
CA PRO A 405 6.48 -18.02 -4.97
C PRO A 405 5.12 -18.12 -5.66
N PRO A 406 4.21 -17.16 -5.38
CA PRO A 406 2.91 -17.10 -6.05
C PRO A 406 3.06 -16.87 -7.56
N SER A 407 2.20 -17.55 -8.32
CA SER A 407 2.17 -17.47 -9.78
C SER A 407 0.77 -17.83 -10.30
N ARG A 408 0.59 -17.87 -11.64
CA ARG A 408 -0.67 -18.31 -12.27
C ARG A 408 -1.17 -19.64 -11.72
N ASP A 409 -0.27 -20.58 -11.45
CA ASP A 409 -0.58 -21.96 -11.04
C ASP A 409 -0.24 -22.28 -9.60
N ASN A 410 0.48 -21.42 -8.90
CA ASN A 410 0.90 -21.60 -7.52
C ASN A 410 0.30 -20.53 -6.58
N PRO A 411 -0.24 -20.93 -5.40
CA PRO A 411 -0.33 -22.28 -4.83
C PRO A 411 -1.38 -23.15 -5.51
N GLN A 412 -1.21 -24.47 -5.42
CA GLN A 412 -2.26 -25.41 -5.78
C GLN A 412 -3.41 -25.34 -4.76
N CYS A 413 -4.66 -25.59 -5.21
CA CYS A 413 -5.81 -25.66 -4.32
C CYS A 413 -5.80 -26.97 -3.54
N LYS A 414 -5.13 -26.97 -2.38
CA LYS A 414 -5.01 -28.10 -1.46
C LYS A 414 -4.67 -27.62 -0.06
N LYS A 415 -4.70 -28.52 0.92
CA LYS A 415 -4.15 -28.28 2.25
C LYS A 415 -2.63 -28.54 2.21
N TYR A 416 -1.86 -27.61 2.73
CA TYR A 416 -0.39 -27.72 2.88
C TYR A 416 0.03 -28.13 4.27
#